data_4d328335a7337488e7c567a7c2502d4c
#
_entry.id   4d328335a7337488e7c567a7c2502d4c
#
_cell.length_a   1.000
_cell.length_b   1.000
_cell.length_c   1.000
_cell.angle_alpha   90.00
_cell.angle_beta   90.00
_cell.angle_gamma   90.00
#
_symmetry.space_group_name_H-M   'P 1'
#
loop_
_entity.id
_entity.type
_entity.pdbx_description
1 polymer ?
#
loop_
_entity_poly.entity_id
_entity_poly.type
_entity_poly.pdbx_seq_one_letter_code
_entity_poly.pdbx_strand_id
1 'polypeptide(L)'
;MGKQWKQCQTLFWGGSKITADGDFSHEIKRRLLLGRKVMTNIDNILKSRDITLPTKVHLVKAMLFPVVMYGCESWTVKKAEHQRIDGFELWCWRRLLRVPWTARRSNQSILKEISLGCSLERMMLKLKLQYFGHLMRRVDSLEKTLMLGGIGDRRRRGRQRMRWLDGVTDSMDVSLSELRELMMDREAWLCCDSWDREELETTEWLNWTELKFNTFK
;
A
#
# COMPACT_ATOMS: atom_id res chain seq x y z
N MET A 1 32.07 -14.52 31.61
CA MET A 1 32.13 -14.06 30.21
C MET A 1 30.72 -13.93 29.70
N GLY A 2 30.13 -12.72 29.71
CA GLY A 2 28.79 -12.45 29.25
C GLY A 2 28.79 -12.41 27.72
N LYS A 3 28.03 -13.30 27.07
CA LYS A 3 27.79 -13.24 25.63
C LYS A 3 26.98 -11.99 25.32
N GLN A 4 27.61 -10.98 24.72
CA GLN A 4 26.96 -9.79 24.20
C GLN A 4 26.14 -10.22 22.97
N TRP A 5 24.82 -10.31 23.12
CA TRP A 5 23.91 -10.55 22.01
C TRP A 5 23.93 -9.33 21.08
N LYS A 6 24.45 -9.49 19.86
CA LYS A 6 24.34 -8.46 18.84
C LYS A 6 22.85 -8.28 18.54
N GLN A 7 22.29 -7.14 18.93
CA GLN A 7 20.91 -6.79 18.55
C GLN A 7 20.82 -6.78 17.02
N CYS A 8 19.98 -7.66 16.48
CA CYS A 8 19.72 -7.70 15.06
C CYS A 8 18.89 -6.44 14.72
N GLN A 9 19.52 -5.44 14.10
CA GLN A 9 18.86 -4.16 13.77
C GLN A 9 17.87 -4.29 12.61
N THR A 10 17.99 -5.33 11.80
CA THR A 10 17.12 -5.56 10.64
C THR A 10 16.86 -7.04 10.43
N LEU A 11 15.60 -7.39 10.19
CA LEU A 11 15.14 -8.73 9.86
C LEU A 11 14.51 -8.74 8.47
N PHE A 12 14.80 -9.78 7.68
CA PHE A 12 14.07 -10.05 6.45
C PHE A 12 13.07 -11.18 6.73
N TRP A 13 11.78 -10.88 6.61
CA TRP A 13 10.72 -11.85 6.80
C TRP A 13 9.64 -11.73 5.72
N GLY A 14 9.26 -12.85 5.12
CA GLY A 14 8.28 -12.85 4.03
C GLY A 14 8.64 -11.92 2.87
N GLY A 15 9.94 -11.71 2.58
CA GLY A 15 10.38 -10.80 1.53
C GLY A 15 10.29 -9.31 1.88
N SER A 16 9.92 -8.95 3.12
CA SER A 16 9.91 -7.56 3.62
C SER A 16 11.03 -7.32 4.61
N LYS A 17 11.63 -6.13 4.55
CA LYS A 17 12.67 -5.68 5.49
C LYS A 17 12.03 -4.99 6.68
N ILE A 18 12.18 -5.60 7.85
CA ILE A 18 11.66 -5.07 9.12
C ILE A 18 12.85 -4.53 9.93
N THR A 19 12.74 -3.30 10.41
CA THR A 19 13.73 -2.67 11.28
C THR A 19 13.24 -2.67 12.73
N ALA A 20 14.16 -2.79 13.69
CA ALA A 20 13.83 -2.84 15.12
C ALA A 20 13.09 -1.57 15.61
N ASP A 21 13.30 -0.44 14.94
CA ASP A 21 12.61 0.82 15.20
C ASP A 21 11.23 0.90 14.55
N GLY A 22 10.82 -0.12 13.75
CA GLY A 22 9.55 -0.19 13.01
C GLY A 22 9.39 0.96 12.01
N ASP A 23 10.50 1.50 11.47
CA ASP A 23 10.47 2.45 10.37
C ASP A 23 10.45 1.71 9.02
N PHE A 24 9.39 1.90 8.26
CA PHE A 24 9.21 1.28 6.94
C PHE A 24 9.81 2.09 5.80
N SER A 25 10.42 3.25 6.04
CA SER A 25 11.00 4.10 4.99
C SER A 25 12.00 3.36 4.09
N HIS A 26 12.79 2.46 4.66
CA HIS A 26 13.75 1.64 3.90
C HIS A 26 13.05 0.62 3.01
N GLU A 27 11.99 -0.04 3.53
CA GLU A 27 11.22 -1.01 2.76
C GLU A 27 10.44 -0.33 1.63
N ILE A 28 9.79 0.80 1.91
CA ILE A 28 9.10 1.60 0.88
C ILE A 28 10.06 1.96 -0.25
N LYS A 29 11.23 2.51 0.07
CA LYS A 29 12.26 2.83 -0.93
C LYS A 29 12.67 1.60 -1.75
N ARG A 30 12.88 0.46 -1.10
CA ARG A 30 13.24 -0.80 -1.75
C ARG A 30 12.16 -1.24 -2.73
N ARG A 31 10.88 -1.19 -2.32
CA ARG A 31 9.74 -1.56 -3.16
C ARG A 31 9.58 -0.64 -4.37
N LEU A 32 9.73 0.66 -4.18
CA LEU A 32 9.72 1.62 -5.29
C LEU A 32 10.86 1.37 -6.29
N LEU A 33 12.05 0.97 -5.81
CA LEU A 33 13.16 0.58 -6.67
C LEU A 33 12.87 -0.71 -7.46
N LEU A 34 12.25 -1.72 -6.83
CA LEU A 34 11.81 -2.93 -7.51
C LEU A 34 10.76 -2.61 -8.57
N GLY A 35 9.78 -1.75 -8.26
CA GLY A 35 8.81 -1.26 -9.22
C GLY A 35 9.47 -0.58 -10.43
N ARG A 36 10.50 0.24 -10.22
CA ARG A 36 11.27 0.85 -11.32
C ARG A 36 11.92 -0.20 -12.22
N LYS A 37 12.47 -1.28 -11.65
CA LYS A 37 13.04 -2.40 -12.43
C LYS A 37 11.95 -3.08 -13.27
N VAL A 38 10.79 -3.38 -12.68
CA VAL A 38 9.66 -3.97 -13.42
C VAL A 38 9.24 -3.05 -14.57
N MET A 39 9.08 -1.74 -14.32
CA MET A 39 8.72 -0.77 -15.34
C MET A 39 9.74 -0.72 -16.49
N THR A 40 11.01 -0.94 -16.18
CA THR A 40 12.07 -1.02 -17.21
C THR A 40 11.96 -2.31 -18.01
N ASN A 41 11.65 -3.43 -17.39
CA ASN A 41 11.51 -4.72 -18.07
C ASN A 41 10.34 -4.73 -19.05
N ILE A 42 9.21 -4.08 -18.71
CA ILE A 42 8.04 -3.99 -19.59
C ILE A 42 8.12 -2.84 -20.61
N ASP A 43 9.19 -2.04 -20.60
CA ASP A 43 9.34 -0.84 -21.46
C ASP A 43 9.20 -1.16 -22.95
N ASN A 44 9.71 -2.31 -23.40
CA ASN A 44 9.57 -2.74 -24.80
C ASN A 44 8.10 -2.96 -25.19
N ILE A 45 7.30 -3.57 -24.31
CA ILE A 45 5.87 -3.78 -24.52
C ILE A 45 5.13 -2.43 -24.53
N LEU A 46 5.48 -1.54 -23.60
CA LEU A 46 4.88 -0.20 -23.51
C LEU A 46 5.22 0.69 -24.72
N LYS A 47 6.32 0.39 -25.43
CA LYS A 47 6.72 1.07 -26.67
C LYS A 47 5.93 0.62 -27.90
N SER A 48 5.35 -0.57 -27.91
CA SER A 48 4.57 -1.06 -29.04
C SER A 48 3.45 -0.10 -29.38
N ARG A 49 3.22 0.13 -30.68
CA ARG A 49 2.12 0.94 -31.21
C ARG A 49 0.82 0.14 -31.31
N ASP A 50 0.91 -1.18 -31.37
CA ASP A 50 -0.22 -2.07 -31.54
C ASP A 50 -1.06 -2.23 -30.28
N ILE A 51 -0.52 -1.81 -29.11
CA ILE A 51 -1.19 -1.92 -27.83
C ILE A 51 -1.84 -0.57 -27.48
N THR A 52 -3.14 -0.60 -27.18
CA THR A 52 -3.90 0.58 -26.80
C THR A 52 -3.47 1.17 -25.47
N LEU A 53 -3.73 2.45 -25.23
CA LEU A 53 -3.38 3.11 -23.97
C LEU A 53 -4.06 2.47 -22.75
N PRO A 54 -5.37 2.14 -22.76
CA PRO A 54 -6.01 1.44 -21.65
C PRO A 54 -5.35 0.11 -21.32
N THR A 55 -5.00 -0.70 -22.31
CA THR A 55 -4.30 -1.98 -22.11
C THR A 55 -2.93 -1.78 -21.47
N LYS A 56 -2.19 -0.74 -21.88
CA LYS A 56 -0.90 -0.41 -21.26
C LYS A 56 -1.06 0.02 -19.80
N VAL A 57 -2.09 0.81 -19.49
CA VAL A 57 -2.41 1.22 -18.12
C VAL A 57 -2.75 -0.01 -17.27
N HIS A 58 -3.58 -0.90 -17.79
CA HIS A 58 -3.93 -2.16 -17.13
C HIS A 58 -2.70 -3.02 -16.86
N LEU A 59 -1.81 -3.16 -17.85
CA LEU A 59 -0.57 -3.92 -17.71
C LEU A 59 0.33 -3.35 -16.60
N VAL A 60 0.48 -2.02 -16.53
CA VAL A 60 1.25 -1.37 -15.45
C VAL A 60 0.59 -1.62 -14.11
N LYS A 61 -0.72 -1.47 -13.99
CA LYS A 61 -1.44 -1.78 -12.75
C LYS A 61 -1.26 -3.25 -12.34
N ALA A 62 -1.44 -4.18 -13.25
CA ALA A 62 -1.39 -5.62 -12.96
C ALA A 62 0.02 -6.14 -12.62
N MET A 63 1.06 -5.66 -13.26
CA MET A 63 2.41 -6.19 -13.07
C MET A 63 3.25 -5.40 -12.07
N LEU A 64 3.09 -4.09 -12.04
CA LEU A 64 3.96 -3.21 -11.26
C LEU A 64 3.40 -2.93 -9.86
N PHE A 65 2.11 -2.64 -9.74
CA PHE A 65 1.51 -2.26 -8.47
C PHE A 65 1.60 -3.36 -7.41
N PRO A 66 1.38 -4.67 -7.72
CA PRO A 66 1.56 -5.74 -6.73
C PRO A 66 2.97 -5.82 -6.16
N VAL A 67 3.98 -5.58 -7.00
CA VAL A 67 5.37 -5.60 -6.55
C VAL A 67 5.66 -4.46 -5.58
N VAL A 68 5.10 -3.28 -5.85
CA VAL A 68 5.27 -2.10 -5.00
C VAL A 68 4.47 -2.21 -3.72
N MET A 69 3.21 -2.66 -3.80
CA MET A 69 2.30 -2.75 -2.66
C MET A 69 2.53 -3.98 -1.76
N TYR A 70 3.42 -4.89 -2.13
CA TYR A 70 3.65 -6.10 -1.35
C TYR A 70 4.02 -5.80 0.10
N GLY A 71 3.17 -6.24 1.05
CA GLY A 71 3.34 -6.04 2.49
C GLY A 71 2.98 -4.63 2.98
N CYS A 72 2.36 -3.80 2.13
CA CYS A 72 2.00 -2.42 2.48
C CYS A 72 0.95 -2.33 3.59
N GLU A 73 0.20 -3.39 3.82
CA GLU A 73 -0.77 -3.50 4.90
C GLU A 73 -0.16 -3.27 6.28
N SER A 74 1.13 -3.64 6.46
CA SER A 74 1.84 -3.45 7.73
C SER A 74 2.55 -2.09 7.85
N TRP A 75 2.65 -1.30 6.78
CA TRP A 75 3.47 -0.09 6.79
C TRP A 75 2.80 1.07 7.52
N THR A 76 3.58 1.71 8.41
CA THR A 76 3.27 3.05 8.89
C THR A 76 3.87 4.06 7.92
N VAL A 77 3.03 4.70 7.11
CA VAL A 77 3.48 5.61 6.04
C VAL A 77 3.53 7.04 6.59
N LYS A 78 4.70 7.66 6.54
CA LYS A 78 4.90 9.05 6.94
C LYS A 78 4.61 9.99 5.76
N LYS A 79 4.31 11.26 6.03
CA LYS A 79 4.03 12.28 4.99
C LYS A 79 5.10 12.33 3.88
N ALA A 80 6.37 12.21 4.23
CA ALA A 80 7.45 12.18 3.26
C ALA A 80 7.43 10.93 2.36
N GLU A 81 6.89 9.82 2.86
CA GLU A 81 6.76 8.58 2.08
C GLU A 81 5.55 8.64 1.15
N HIS A 82 4.45 9.29 1.54
CA HIS A 82 3.32 9.57 0.65
C HIS A 82 3.81 10.34 -0.58
N GLN A 83 4.56 11.42 -0.39
CA GLN A 83 5.13 12.20 -1.49
C GLN A 83 6.05 11.37 -2.41
N ARG A 84 6.76 10.37 -1.87
CA ARG A 84 7.60 9.47 -2.66
C ARG A 84 6.79 8.49 -3.48
N ILE A 85 5.69 7.97 -2.93
CA ILE A 85 4.76 7.06 -3.59
C ILE A 85 4.08 7.79 -4.74
N ASP A 86 3.56 9.00 -4.50
CA ASP A 86 2.94 9.84 -5.53
C ASP A 86 3.93 10.21 -6.64
N GLY A 87 5.14 10.60 -6.25
CA GLY A 87 6.20 10.91 -7.21
C GLY A 87 6.61 9.71 -8.06
N PHE A 88 6.57 8.50 -7.49
CA PHE A 88 6.82 7.26 -8.22
C PHE A 88 5.68 6.94 -9.19
N GLU A 89 4.43 7.08 -8.76
CA GLU A 89 3.25 6.87 -9.60
C GLU A 89 3.26 7.80 -10.80
N LEU A 90 3.47 9.10 -10.59
CA LEU A 90 3.61 10.08 -11.65
C LEU A 90 4.78 9.76 -12.60
N TRP A 91 5.89 9.28 -12.09
CA TRP A 91 7.02 8.84 -12.91
C TRP A 91 6.63 7.67 -13.82
N CYS A 92 5.86 6.69 -13.32
CA CYS A 92 5.36 5.58 -14.13
C CYS A 92 4.47 6.07 -15.28
N TRP A 93 3.53 6.97 -14.99
CA TRP A 93 2.60 7.49 -15.98
C TRP A 93 3.29 8.37 -17.01
N ARG A 94 4.22 9.24 -16.61
CA ARG A 94 5.05 10.02 -17.54
C ARG A 94 5.85 9.13 -18.48
N ARG A 95 6.40 8.04 -17.96
CA ARG A 95 7.16 7.08 -18.76
C ARG A 95 6.27 6.34 -19.75
N LEU A 96 5.08 5.94 -19.33
CA LEU A 96 4.08 5.28 -20.18
C LEU A 96 3.63 6.20 -21.31
N LEU A 97 3.34 7.46 -21.02
CA LEU A 97 2.93 8.48 -22.01
C LEU A 97 4.12 9.06 -22.79
N ARG A 98 5.35 8.65 -22.48
CA ARG A 98 6.60 9.18 -23.05
C ARG A 98 6.75 10.71 -22.92
N VAL A 99 6.22 11.27 -21.83
CA VAL A 99 6.33 12.69 -21.53
C VAL A 99 7.61 12.90 -20.72
N PRO A 100 8.63 13.56 -21.29
CA PRO A 100 9.84 13.86 -20.52
C PRO A 100 9.49 14.81 -19.36
N TRP A 101 10.23 14.71 -18.27
CA TRP A 101 10.00 15.56 -17.10
C TRP A 101 10.23 17.06 -17.42
N THR A 102 11.02 17.39 -18.45
CA THR A 102 11.25 18.74 -18.95
C THR A 102 10.06 19.32 -19.70
N ALA A 103 9.11 18.48 -20.14
CA ALA A 103 7.88 18.97 -20.76
C ALA A 103 7.03 19.70 -19.72
N ARG A 104 6.60 20.91 -20.02
CA ARG A 104 5.77 21.74 -19.13
C ARG A 104 4.31 21.26 -19.02
N ARG A 105 4.11 19.94 -18.96
CA ARG A 105 2.79 19.34 -18.72
C ARG A 105 2.53 19.20 -17.23
N SER A 106 1.35 19.67 -16.77
CA SER A 106 0.94 19.54 -15.37
C SER A 106 0.67 18.08 -15.00
N ASN A 107 0.88 17.74 -13.73
CA ASN A 107 0.60 16.39 -13.22
C ASN A 107 -0.89 16.03 -13.36
N GLN A 108 -1.78 17.01 -13.15
CA GLN A 108 -3.22 16.83 -13.34
C GLN A 108 -3.58 16.47 -14.79
N SER A 109 -2.93 17.10 -15.78
CA SER A 109 -3.14 16.77 -17.19
C SER A 109 -2.74 15.33 -17.51
N ILE A 110 -1.67 14.82 -16.90
CA ILE A 110 -1.22 13.43 -17.07
C ILE A 110 -2.20 12.45 -16.43
N LEU A 111 -2.66 12.72 -15.21
CA LEU A 111 -3.61 11.87 -14.51
C LEU A 111 -4.97 11.81 -15.22
N LYS A 112 -5.43 12.95 -15.77
CA LYS A 112 -6.67 13.00 -16.58
C LYS A 112 -6.57 12.15 -17.86
N GLU A 113 -5.43 12.18 -18.55
CA GLU A 113 -5.22 11.40 -19.78
C GLU A 113 -5.23 9.89 -19.53
N ILE A 114 -4.76 9.47 -18.36
CA ILE A 114 -4.73 8.05 -17.97
C ILE A 114 -6.08 7.56 -17.47
N SER A 115 -7.02 8.49 -17.16
CA SER A 115 -8.34 8.16 -16.62
C SER A 115 -8.27 7.23 -15.40
N LEU A 116 -7.39 7.56 -14.45
CA LEU A 116 -7.17 6.75 -13.27
C LEU A 116 -8.38 6.81 -12.35
N GLY A 117 -9.12 5.71 -12.26
CA GLY A 117 -10.15 5.54 -11.23
C GLY A 117 -9.55 5.48 -9.82
N CYS A 118 -8.37 4.87 -9.66
CA CYS A 118 -7.75 4.68 -8.35
C CYS A 118 -6.24 4.93 -8.39
N SER A 119 -5.74 5.76 -7.46
CA SER A 119 -4.30 5.99 -7.27
C SER A 119 -3.64 4.83 -6.52
N LEU A 120 -2.32 4.69 -6.67
CA LEU A 120 -1.53 3.70 -5.94
C LEU A 120 -1.74 3.82 -4.42
N GLU A 121 -1.80 5.04 -3.91
CA GLU A 121 -2.03 5.33 -2.49
C GLU A 121 -3.40 4.83 -2.01
N ARG A 122 -4.46 5.06 -2.79
CA ARG A 122 -5.80 4.53 -2.50
C ARG A 122 -5.84 3.00 -2.49
N MET A 123 -5.16 2.34 -3.42
CA MET A 123 -5.05 0.89 -3.44
C MET A 123 -4.34 0.35 -2.20
N MET A 124 -3.27 1.02 -1.75
CA MET A 124 -2.58 0.67 -0.51
C MET A 124 -3.47 0.87 0.72
N LEU A 125 -4.25 1.95 0.76
CA LEU A 125 -5.23 2.19 1.83
C LEU A 125 -6.31 1.09 1.85
N LYS A 126 -6.83 0.71 0.69
CA LYS A 126 -7.79 -0.40 0.55
C LYS A 126 -7.26 -1.69 1.16
N LEU A 127 -6.01 -2.08 0.85
CA LEU A 127 -5.37 -3.27 1.43
C LEU A 127 -5.24 -3.18 2.96
N LYS A 128 -4.89 -2.01 3.48
CA LYS A 128 -4.83 -1.78 4.94
C LYS A 128 -6.20 -1.92 5.59
N LEU A 129 -7.24 -1.37 4.98
CA LEU A 129 -8.61 -1.47 5.47
C LEU A 129 -9.11 -2.92 5.44
N GLN A 130 -8.81 -3.66 4.37
CA GLN A 130 -9.14 -5.09 4.28
C GLN A 130 -8.46 -5.88 5.41
N TYR A 131 -7.18 -5.63 5.65
CA TYR A 131 -6.45 -6.25 6.76
C TYR A 131 -7.09 -5.90 8.11
N PHE A 132 -7.40 -4.62 8.35
CA PHE A 132 -8.04 -4.16 9.57
C PHE A 132 -9.42 -4.79 9.77
N GLY A 133 -10.24 -4.85 8.73
CA GLY A 133 -11.56 -5.49 8.77
C GLY A 133 -11.48 -6.99 9.11
N HIS A 134 -10.51 -7.71 8.54
CA HIS A 134 -10.26 -9.11 8.91
C HIS A 134 -9.83 -9.26 10.37
N LEU A 135 -8.97 -8.36 10.85
CA LEU A 135 -8.51 -8.36 12.22
C LEU A 135 -9.64 -8.08 13.22
N MET A 136 -10.52 -7.12 12.91
CA MET A 136 -11.64 -6.76 13.79
C MET A 136 -12.69 -7.88 13.93
N ARG A 137 -12.89 -8.69 12.89
CA ARG A 137 -13.82 -9.83 12.91
C ARG A 137 -13.32 -11.04 13.69
N ARG A 138 -12.03 -11.14 13.96
CA ARG A 138 -11.48 -12.20 14.83
C ARG A 138 -11.88 -11.96 16.28
N VAL A 139 -12.41 -12.99 16.97
CA VAL A 139 -12.97 -12.86 18.32
C VAL A 139 -11.85 -12.59 19.33
N ASP A 140 -10.79 -13.41 19.38
CA ASP A 140 -9.71 -13.28 20.36
C ASP A 140 -8.34 -13.31 19.65
N SER A 141 -7.86 -12.14 19.25
CA SER A 141 -6.57 -11.99 18.59
C SER A 141 -5.68 -11.07 19.42
N LEU A 142 -4.49 -11.57 19.76
CA LEU A 142 -3.44 -10.78 20.42
C LEU A 142 -3.11 -9.53 19.57
N GLU A 143 -3.10 -9.66 18.25
CA GLU A 143 -2.86 -8.59 17.31
C GLU A 143 -3.90 -7.48 17.44
N LYS A 144 -5.19 -7.84 17.60
CA LYS A 144 -6.29 -6.90 17.83
C LYS A 144 -6.08 -6.13 19.13
N THR A 145 -5.73 -6.82 20.21
CA THR A 145 -5.45 -6.21 21.52
C THR A 145 -4.26 -5.27 21.46
N LEU A 146 -3.19 -5.65 20.74
CA LEU A 146 -2.01 -4.83 20.53
C LEU A 146 -2.30 -3.58 19.69
N MET A 147 -3.04 -3.74 18.59
CA MET A 147 -3.39 -2.63 17.71
C MET A 147 -4.32 -1.61 18.36
N LEU A 148 -5.29 -2.07 19.14
CA LEU A 148 -6.24 -1.20 19.86
C LEU A 148 -5.63 -0.57 21.11
N GLY A 149 -4.39 -0.90 21.48
CA GLY A 149 -3.69 -0.29 22.62
C GLY A 149 -4.14 -0.83 23.97
N GLY A 150 -4.66 -2.06 24.03
CA GLY A 150 -5.10 -2.72 25.27
C GLY A 150 -4.01 -3.06 26.28
N ILE A 151 -2.74 -2.85 25.93
CA ILE A 151 -1.60 -3.00 26.84
C ILE A 151 -1.23 -1.60 27.33
N GLY A 152 -1.43 -1.38 28.63
CA GLY A 152 -1.23 -0.10 29.32
C GLY A 152 0.11 0.57 28.97
N ASP A 153 0.01 1.63 28.22
CA ASP A 153 1.16 2.39 27.75
C ASP A 153 1.59 3.39 28.85
N ARG A 154 2.69 3.10 29.54
CA ARG A 154 3.36 4.09 30.36
C ARG A 154 3.83 5.20 29.42
N ARG A 155 3.20 6.38 29.52
CA ARG A 155 3.54 7.58 28.75
C ARG A 155 5.05 7.84 28.81
N ARG A 156 5.74 7.51 27.72
CA ARG A 156 7.16 7.85 27.55
C ARG A 156 7.24 9.35 27.19
N ARG A 157 8.06 10.13 27.90
CA ARG A 157 8.39 11.51 27.53
C ARG A 157 9.11 11.49 26.17
N GLY A 158 8.60 12.21 25.19
CA GLY A 158 9.19 12.35 23.85
C GLY A 158 8.13 12.58 22.76
N ARG A 159 8.58 12.91 21.56
CA ARG A 159 7.69 13.05 20.39
C ARG A 159 6.99 11.72 20.13
N GLN A 160 5.68 11.72 20.24
CA GLN A 160 4.87 10.51 20.06
C GLN A 160 5.07 9.97 18.65
N ARG A 161 5.34 8.66 18.56
CA ARG A 161 5.52 7.97 17.28
C ARG A 161 4.15 7.79 16.63
N MET A 162 4.04 8.08 15.35
CA MET A 162 2.84 7.84 14.56
C MET A 162 2.46 6.36 14.67
N ARG A 163 1.24 6.07 15.10
CA ARG A 163 0.71 4.70 15.16
C ARG A 163 0.20 4.30 13.79
N TRP A 164 0.13 3.02 13.54
CA TRP A 164 -0.41 2.50 12.27
C TRP A 164 -1.87 2.93 12.04
N LEU A 165 -2.68 2.90 13.10
CA LEU A 165 -4.08 3.35 13.08
C LEU A 165 -4.22 4.85 12.76
N ASP A 166 -3.34 5.70 13.29
CA ASP A 166 -3.38 7.14 13.03
C ASP A 166 -3.28 7.40 11.52
N GLY A 167 -2.42 6.65 10.81
CA GLY A 167 -2.31 6.78 9.36
C GLY A 167 -3.55 6.35 8.59
N VAL A 168 -4.36 5.43 9.12
CA VAL A 168 -5.62 4.99 8.48
C VAL A 168 -6.74 5.98 8.78
N THR A 169 -6.91 6.39 10.03
CA THR A 169 -7.95 7.37 10.44
C THR A 169 -7.73 8.72 9.80
N ASP A 170 -6.48 9.21 9.75
CA ASP A 170 -6.12 10.47 9.09
C ASP A 170 -6.40 10.43 7.57
N SER A 171 -6.15 9.28 6.92
CA SER A 171 -6.40 9.13 5.48
C SER A 171 -7.87 9.08 5.11
N MET A 172 -8.73 8.69 6.05
CA MET A 172 -10.18 8.57 5.85
C MET A 172 -10.97 9.73 6.48
N ASP A 173 -10.31 10.57 7.28
CA ASP A 173 -10.95 11.65 8.06
C ASP A 173 -12.08 11.15 8.96
N VAL A 174 -11.87 9.96 9.58
CA VAL A 174 -12.84 9.32 10.48
C VAL A 174 -12.21 9.02 11.83
N SER A 175 -13.04 8.99 12.88
CA SER A 175 -12.61 8.54 14.20
C SER A 175 -12.42 7.00 14.24
N LEU A 176 -11.63 6.52 15.21
CA LEU A 176 -11.42 5.08 15.38
C LEU A 176 -12.71 4.32 15.69
N SER A 177 -13.66 4.95 16.39
CA SER A 177 -14.99 4.37 16.69
C SER A 177 -15.80 4.18 15.43
N GLU A 178 -15.91 5.22 14.60
CA GLU A 178 -16.59 5.16 13.30
C GLU A 178 -15.94 4.15 12.36
N LEU A 179 -14.60 4.12 12.31
CA LEU A 179 -13.88 3.13 11.50
C LEU A 179 -14.21 1.70 11.94
N ARG A 180 -14.34 1.44 13.25
CA ARG A 180 -14.73 0.12 13.78
C ARG A 180 -16.16 -0.25 13.41
N GLU A 181 -17.10 0.68 13.52
CA GLU A 181 -18.50 0.46 13.13
C GLU A 181 -18.61 0.15 11.64
N LEU A 182 -17.95 0.92 10.78
CA LEU A 182 -17.89 0.68 9.34
C LEU A 182 -17.33 -0.71 9.00
N MET A 183 -16.33 -1.20 9.76
CA MET A 183 -15.72 -2.51 9.51
C MET A 183 -16.57 -3.67 10.03
N MET A 184 -17.46 -3.44 11.00
CA MET A 184 -18.39 -4.46 11.50
C MET A 184 -19.63 -4.58 10.61
N ASP A 185 -20.03 -3.53 9.93
CA ASP A 185 -21.10 -3.54 8.95
C ASP A 185 -20.61 -4.10 7.61
N ARG A 186 -21.08 -5.31 7.28
CA ARG A 186 -20.69 -6.01 6.05
C ARG A 186 -21.24 -5.35 4.79
N GLU A 187 -22.39 -4.69 4.89
CA GLU A 187 -23.04 -4.01 3.75
C GLU A 187 -22.36 -2.68 3.46
N ALA A 188 -22.03 -1.90 4.49
CA ALA A 188 -21.23 -0.68 4.36
C ALA A 188 -19.84 -0.97 3.78
N TRP A 189 -19.22 -2.10 4.15
CA TRP A 189 -17.96 -2.56 3.57
C TRP A 189 -18.05 -2.86 2.07
N LEU A 190 -19.12 -3.54 1.64
CA LEU A 190 -19.37 -3.82 0.23
C LEU A 190 -19.63 -2.54 -0.58
N CYS A 191 -20.22 -1.51 0.03
CA CYS A 191 -20.39 -0.20 -0.60
C CYS A 191 -19.04 0.52 -0.80
N CYS A 192 -18.09 0.38 0.11
CA CYS A 192 -16.70 0.85 -0.11
C CYS A 192 -16.00 0.09 -1.24
N ASP A 193 -16.36 -1.17 -1.47
CA ASP A 193 -15.89 -1.97 -2.61
C ASP A 193 -16.58 -1.59 -3.92
N SER A 194 -17.81 -1.04 -3.88
CA SER A 194 -18.58 -0.67 -5.07
C SER A 194 -18.06 0.60 -5.78
N TRP A 195 -17.22 1.38 -5.13
CA TRP A 195 -16.56 2.55 -5.75
C TRP A 195 -15.58 2.17 -6.87
N ASP A 196 -15.20 0.90 -6.98
CA ASP A 196 -14.30 0.38 -8.01
C ASP A 196 -14.91 -0.74 -8.86
N ARG A 197 -16.22 -1.04 -8.72
CA ARG A 197 -16.83 -2.19 -9.42
C ARG A 197 -16.89 -2.05 -10.93
N GLU A 198 -16.73 -0.85 -11.48
CA GLU A 198 -16.70 -0.61 -12.93
C GLU A 198 -15.32 -0.87 -13.58
N GLU A 199 -14.23 -0.98 -12.81
CA GLU A 199 -12.87 -1.14 -13.38
C GLU A 199 -12.13 -2.44 -12.98
N LEU A 200 -12.63 -3.25 -12.06
CA LEU A 200 -11.95 -4.46 -11.56
C LEU A 200 -12.77 -5.73 -11.75
N GLU A 201 -13.21 -6.00 -12.98
CA GLU A 201 -13.50 -7.37 -13.42
C GLU A 201 -12.22 -8.19 -13.63
N THR A 202 -11.34 -8.21 -12.67
CA THR A 202 -10.25 -9.19 -12.65
C THR A 202 -10.31 -9.98 -11.34
N THR A 203 -11.08 -11.06 -11.39
CA THR A 203 -11.14 -12.17 -10.43
C THR A 203 -9.76 -12.69 -9.99
N GLU A 204 -8.70 -12.37 -10.70
CA GLU A 204 -7.32 -12.74 -10.38
C GLU A 204 -6.74 -12.05 -9.13
N TRP A 205 -7.19 -10.84 -8.79
CA TRP A 205 -6.69 -10.11 -7.61
C TRP A 205 -7.21 -10.68 -6.29
N LEU A 206 -8.42 -11.22 -6.26
CA LEU A 206 -9.00 -11.88 -5.09
C LEU A 206 -8.27 -13.20 -4.79
N ASN A 207 -7.90 -13.97 -5.82
CA ASN A 207 -7.12 -15.20 -5.67
C ASN A 207 -5.71 -14.94 -5.13
N TRP A 208 -5.10 -13.79 -5.45
CA TRP A 208 -3.75 -13.46 -4.97
C TRP A 208 -3.71 -13.10 -3.47
N THR A 209 -4.75 -12.44 -2.98
CA THR A 209 -4.90 -12.16 -1.54
C THR A 209 -5.23 -13.42 -0.75
N GLU A 210 -6.04 -14.33 -1.29
CA GLU A 210 -6.35 -15.63 -0.67
C GLU A 210 -5.13 -16.57 -0.65
N LEU A 211 -4.33 -16.62 -1.70
CA LEU A 211 -3.07 -17.36 -1.73
C LEU A 211 -2.09 -16.90 -0.66
N LYS A 212 -2.01 -15.59 -0.40
CA LYS A 212 -1.18 -15.03 0.68
C LYS A 212 -1.63 -15.46 2.08
N PHE A 213 -2.95 -15.56 2.33
CA PHE A 213 -3.47 -15.96 3.63
C PHE A 213 -3.35 -17.46 3.89
N ASN A 214 -3.34 -18.31 2.87
CA ASN A 214 -3.21 -19.75 3.01
C ASN A 214 -1.74 -20.22 3.17
N THR A 215 -0.75 -19.40 2.84
CA THR A 215 0.67 -19.72 3.00
C THR A 215 1.18 -19.44 4.44
N PHE A 216 0.33 -18.91 5.32
CA PHE A 216 0.65 -18.59 6.71
C PHE A 216 -0.18 -19.40 7.73
N LYS A 217 -0.57 -20.64 7.39
CA LYS A 217 -1.04 -21.64 8.35
C LYS A 217 0.09 -22.54 8.81
#